data_66efe6a66b3858902ec0062c8a7924e0
#
_entry.id   66efe6a66b3858902ec0062c8a7924e0
#
_cell.length_a   1.000
_cell.length_b   1.000
_cell.length_c   1.000
_cell.angle_alpha   90.00
_cell.angle_beta   90.00
_cell.angle_gamma   90.00
#
_symmetry.space_group_name_H-M   'P 1'
#
loop_
_entity.id
_entity.type
_entity.pdbx_description
1 polymer ?
#
loop_
_entity_poly.entity_id
_entity_poly.type
_entity_poly.pdbx_seq_one_letter_code
_entity_poly.pdbx_strand_id
1 'polypeptide(L)'
;MRNDKYWANRMRILEESLLDKGYDYVKNLERQYATAIQDIESQIARWYQRFAAENGITLAEANKLLTTQELDEFRWTVEEYIKHGQENAVSQAWLKQLKNASARVHVSRLDSLKLQLQEQAEVLHGAQTEALNSSLSEVYQRGYYHTAFELQKGMGVGWTLHGLTDEAISKVLSRPWTLDSQTFSDRIWANKQALVNSVNTQLTQMIMRGAAPDKAVKAISDRFRVSKSQAGRLVMTESAAFANEARKDCFKDLGVEKYVIVETLDNETCSLCAQLDGKVYPMSEYQVGVTAPPFHPWCRGTTAPYYEDMQGLGDRFARDGEGRGYNVPRDMKFTDWKEKYVVQPEKTRYNIFKNAVLEELKGYSASMHSGNQSKHIRGGQNFDPTRGELTVDPQMLYDRYSGKGQFLKTNAGDWNHKERFTHTETIGIYRSKYTGKEVPTNTGIIHYSKRKGWHIVPARPQKGAAK
;
A
#
# COMPACT_ATOMS: atom_id res chain seq x y z
N MET A 1 2.19 -18.01 -35.06
CA MET A 1 1.40 -17.46 -33.92
C MET A 1 2.30 -17.34 -32.70
N ARG A 2 2.22 -16.27 -31.92
CA ARG A 2 3.09 -16.10 -30.75
C ARG A 2 2.48 -16.82 -29.54
N ASN A 3 3.35 -17.31 -28.64
CA ASN A 3 2.92 -18.15 -27.50
C ASN A 3 2.20 -17.34 -26.41
N ASP A 4 1.55 -18.02 -25.48
CA ASP A 4 0.81 -17.40 -24.37
C ASP A 4 1.67 -16.52 -23.43
N LYS A 5 3.01 -16.74 -23.35
CA LYS A 5 3.96 -15.86 -22.68
C LYS A 5 3.90 -14.44 -23.23
N TYR A 6 3.83 -14.35 -24.54
CA TYR A 6 3.69 -13.09 -25.24
C TYR A 6 2.39 -12.41 -24.79
N TRP A 7 1.27 -13.14 -24.76
CA TRP A 7 -0.02 -12.59 -24.41
C TRP A 7 -0.09 -12.15 -22.95
N ALA A 8 0.28 -13.05 -22.01
CA ALA A 8 0.26 -12.73 -20.59
C ALA A 8 1.15 -11.52 -20.26
N ASN A 9 2.35 -11.46 -20.82
CA ASN A 9 3.27 -10.34 -20.59
C ASN A 9 2.77 -9.03 -21.22
N ARG A 10 2.22 -9.10 -22.44
CA ARG A 10 1.71 -7.89 -23.13
C ARG A 10 0.47 -7.35 -22.45
N MET A 11 -0.47 -8.21 -22.03
CA MET A 11 -1.66 -7.79 -21.32
C MET A 11 -1.31 -7.22 -19.94
N ARG A 12 -0.33 -7.78 -19.24
CA ARG A 12 0.16 -7.23 -17.97
C ARG A 12 0.80 -5.85 -18.14
N ILE A 13 1.66 -5.66 -19.13
CA ILE A 13 2.27 -4.35 -19.42
C ILE A 13 1.19 -3.32 -19.76
N LEU A 14 0.20 -3.74 -20.55
CA LEU A 14 -0.92 -2.87 -20.88
C LEU A 14 -1.72 -2.51 -19.62
N GLU A 15 -2.04 -3.48 -18.77
CA GLU A 15 -2.75 -3.24 -17.51
C GLU A 15 -1.99 -2.27 -16.61
N GLU A 16 -0.67 -2.46 -16.41
CA GLU A 16 0.16 -1.53 -15.64
C GLU A 16 0.08 -0.11 -16.22
N SER A 17 0.20 0.04 -17.53
CA SER A 17 0.10 1.36 -18.20
C SER A 17 -1.28 2.02 -18.04
N LEU A 18 -2.35 1.24 -17.97
CA LEU A 18 -3.70 1.76 -17.74
C LEU A 18 -3.91 2.13 -16.27
N LEU A 19 -3.39 1.31 -15.34
CA LEU A 19 -3.43 1.60 -13.90
C LEU A 19 -2.56 2.81 -13.52
N ASP A 20 -1.45 3.07 -14.22
CA ASP A 20 -0.62 4.27 -14.03
C ASP A 20 -1.43 5.55 -14.23
N LYS A 21 -2.40 5.56 -15.15
CA LYS A 21 -3.35 6.68 -15.32
C LYS A 21 -4.21 6.88 -14.07
N GLY A 22 -4.67 5.80 -13.46
CA GLY A 22 -5.37 5.84 -12.18
C GLY A 22 -4.49 6.40 -11.06
N TYR A 23 -3.23 5.98 -10.98
CA TYR A 23 -2.28 6.50 -9.99
C TYR A 23 -1.98 7.99 -10.17
N ASP A 24 -1.83 8.48 -11.41
CA ASP A 24 -1.63 9.90 -11.68
C ASP A 24 -2.86 10.73 -11.27
N TYR A 25 -4.05 10.20 -11.51
CA TYR A 25 -5.28 10.82 -11.03
C TYR A 25 -5.35 10.83 -9.50
N VAL A 26 -5.00 9.75 -8.82
CA VAL A 26 -4.94 9.68 -7.35
C VAL A 26 -3.98 10.72 -6.78
N LYS A 27 -2.78 10.89 -7.36
CA LYS A 27 -1.83 11.93 -6.95
C LYS A 27 -2.39 13.35 -7.08
N ASN A 28 -3.14 13.61 -8.15
CA ASN A 28 -3.82 14.90 -8.32
C ASN A 28 -4.92 15.09 -7.25
N LEU A 29 -5.71 14.07 -7.02
CA LEU A 29 -6.74 14.05 -6.00
C LEU A 29 -6.14 14.29 -4.59
N GLU A 30 -5.01 13.67 -4.27
CA GLU A 30 -4.30 13.89 -3.00
C GLU A 30 -3.91 15.35 -2.78
N ARG A 31 -3.48 16.06 -3.83
CA ARG A 31 -3.19 17.50 -3.76
C ARG A 31 -4.44 18.31 -3.49
N GLN A 32 -5.55 18.01 -4.17
CA GLN A 32 -6.83 18.69 -3.95
C GLN A 32 -7.31 18.49 -2.51
N TYR A 33 -7.23 17.28 -1.97
CA TYR A 33 -7.57 17.04 -0.56
C TYR A 33 -6.63 17.76 0.42
N ALA A 34 -5.34 17.85 0.12
CA ALA A 34 -4.39 18.58 0.96
C ALA A 34 -4.75 20.09 1.03
N THR A 35 -5.07 20.70 -0.11
CA THR A 35 -5.53 22.10 -0.16
C THR A 35 -6.84 22.28 0.62
N ALA A 36 -7.83 21.43 0.40
CA ALA A 36 -9.12 21.51 1.12
C ALA A 36 -8.93 21.36 2.64
N ILE A 37 -8.03 20.48 3.10
CA ILE A 37 -7.71 20.31 4.52
C ILE A 37 -7.08 21.60 5.08
N GLN A 38 -6.14 22.24 4.40
CA GLN A 38 -5.52 23.50 4.84
C GLN A 38 -6.55 24.63 4.95
N ASP A 39 -7.45 24.74 3.97
CA ASP A 39 -8.52 25.73 3.98
C ASP A 39 -9.48 25.51 5.16
N ILE A 40 -9.86 24.28 5.42
CA ILE A 40 -10.72 23.88 6.55
C ILE A 40 -10.04 24.19 7.88
N GLU A 41 -8.77 23.85 8.04
CA GLU A 41 -7.99 24.17 9.24
C GLU A 41 -7.97 25.68 9.49
N SER A 42 -7.74 26.46 8.45
CA SER A 42 -7.75 27.92 8.50
C SER A 42 -9.15 28.48 8.83
N GLN A 43 -10.20 27.93 8.27
CA GLN A 43 -11.59 28.35 8.53
C GLN A 43 -12.00 28.06 9.97
N ILE A 44 -11.71 26.89 10.49
CA ILE A 44 -12.00 26.52 11.88
C ILE A 44 -11.20 27.40 12.84
N ALA A 45 -9.89 27.59 12.59
CA ALA A 45 -9.04 28.42 13.44
C ALA A 45 -9.56 29.90 13.51
N ARG A 46 -9.88 30.48 12.35
CA ARG A 46 -10.44 31.84 12.29
C ARG A 46 -11.79 31.96 13.01
N TRP A 47 -12.65 30.96 12.86
CA TRP A 47 -13.95 30.90 13.52
C TRP A 47 -13.79 30.86 15.05
N TYR A 48 -12.90 29.99 15.56
CA TYR A 48 -12.61 29.94 17.00
C TYR A 48 -11.97 31.25 17.50
N GLN A 49 -11.03 31.83 16.78
CA GLN A 49 -10.40 33.08 17.13
C GLN A 49 -11.44 34.20 17.25
N ARG A 50 -12.48 34.22 16.41
CA ARG A 50 -13.52 35.23 16.39
C ARG A 50 -14.58 35.06 17.50
N PHE A 51 -14.92 33.82 17.84
CA PHE A 51 -16.10 33.53 18.65
C PHE A 51 -15.81 32.79 19.96
N ALA A 52 -14.63 32.21 20.14
CA ALA A 52 -14.28 31.54 21.37
C ALA A 52 -13.70 32.48 22.40
N ALA A 53 -14.06 32.28 23.68
CA ALA A 53 -13.42 32.93 24.80
C ALA A 53 -12.33 31.98 25.36
N GLU A 54 -11.14 32.55 25.61
CA GLU A 54 -9.97 31.85 26.17
C GLU A 54 -9.60 30.52 25.44
N ASN A 55 -10.11 29.35 25.85
CA ASN A 55 -9.69 28.05 25.37
C ASN A 55 -10.79 27.27 24.63
N GLY A 56 -11.93 27.84 24.36
CA GLY A 56 -13.01 27.14 23.66
C GLY A 56 -14.27 27.98 23.48
N ILE A 57 -15.28 27.38 22.89
CA ILE A 57 -16.59 27.97 22.70
C ILE A 57 -17.66 27.08 23.28
N THR A 58 -18.65 27.67 23.97
CA THR A 58 -19.82 26.93 24.44
C THR A 58 -20.82 26.71 23.30
N LEU A 59 -21.67 25.66 23.42
CA LEU A 59 -22.74 25.44 22.46
C LEU A 59 -23.71 26.63 22.39
N ALA A 60 -23.96 27.30 23.52
CA ALA A 60 -24.81 28.51 23.58
C ALA A 60 -24.21 29.64 22.76
N GLU A 61 -22.90 29.91 22.87
CA GLU A 61 -22.21 30.92 22.08
C GLU A 61 -22.18 30.55 20.58
N ALA A 62 -21.94 29.26 20.25
CA ALA A 62 -21.94 28.79 18.87
C ALA A 62 -23.32 28.92 18.20
N ASN A 63 -24.39 28.77 18.97
CA ASN A 63 -25.77 28.90 18.47
C ASN A 63 -26.31 30.36 18.49
N LYS A 64 -25.54 31.34 18.95
CA LYS A 64 -25.94 32.74 18.78
C LYS A 64 -26.11 33.08 17.32
N LEU A 65 -27.14 33.86 17.02
CA LEU A 65 -27.37 34.39 15.70
C LEU A 65 -26.26 35.38 15.33
N LEU A 66 -25.94 35.44 14.06
CA LEU A 66 -25.03 36.45 13.50
C LEU A 66 -25.61 37.83 13.74
N THR A 67 -24.76 38.77 14.13
CA THR A 67 -25.10 40.18 14.12
C THR A 67 -25.36 40.66 12.68
N THR A 68 -25.93 41.86 12.50
CA THR A 68 -26.21 42.42 11.17
C THR A 68 -24.94 42.44 10.30
N GLN A 69 -23.83 42.95 10.87
CA GLN A 69 -22.54 42.99 10.16
C GLN A 69 -22.02 41.58 9.80
N GLU A 70 -22.07 40.65 10.74
CA GLU A 70 -21.65 39.25 10.50
C GLU A 70 -22.52 38.56 9.46
N LEU A 71 -23.83 38.91 9.41
CA LEU A 71 -24.76 38.38 8.42
C LEU A 71 -24.48 38.93 7.04
N ASP A 72 -24.10 40.18 6.91
CA ASP A 72 -23.71 40.78 5.62
C ASP A 72 -22.41 40.16 5.10
N GLU A 73 -21.41 39.98 5.96
CA GLU A 73 -20.18 39.23 5.62
C GLU A 73 -20.48 37.80 5.20
N PHE A 74 -21.37 37.11 5.89
CA PHE A 74 -21.81 35.76 5.55
C PHE A 74 -22.48 35.72 4.16
N ARG A 75 -23.38 36.65 3.88
CA ARG A 75 -24.05 36.75 2.57
C ARG A 75 -23.05 36.96 1.45
N TRP A 76 -22.13 37.91 1.66
CA TRP A 76 -21.07 38.16 0.67
C TRP A 76 -20.23 36.87 0.42
N THR A 77 -19.83 36.17 1.45
CA THR A 77 -19.12 34.89 1.33
C THR A 77 -19.94 33.83 0.58
N VAL A 78 -21.24 33.75 0.86
CA VAL A 78 -22.13 32.82 0.14
C VAL A 78 -22.29 33.17 -1.33
N GLU A 79 -22.33 34.45 -1.66
CA GLU A 79 -22.38 34.94 -3.05
C GLU A 79 -21.08 34.59 -3.81
N GLU A 80 -19.94 34.73 -3.16
CA GLU A 80 -18.66 34.26 -3.74
C GLU A 80 -18.67 32.73 -3.97
N TYR A 81 -19.19 31.95 -3.02
CA TYR A 81 -19.34 30.52 -3.19
C TYR A 81 -20.27 30.15 -4.34
N ILE A 82 -21.35 30.88 -4.54
CA ILE A 82 -22.27 30.69 -5.69
C ILE A 82 -21.51 30.92 -7.00
N LYS A 83 -20.77 32.02 -7.10
CA LYS A 83 -19.96 32.35 -8.28
C LYS A 83 -18.91 31.28 -8.54
N HIS A 84 -18.12 30.96 -7.53
CA HIS A 84 -17.08 29.93 -7.63
C HIS A 84 -17.64 28.54 -7.92
N GLY A 85 -18.80 28.20 -7.36
CA GLY A 85 -19.48 26.95 -7.62
C GLY A 85 -20.01 26.82 -9.05
N GLN A 86 -20.41 27.93 -9.69
CA GLN A 86 -20.79 27.96 -11.09
C GLN A 86 -19.57 27.71 -12.00
N GLU A 87 -18.38 28.22 -11.62
CA GLU A 87 -17.14 28.04 -12.35
C GLU A 87 -16.56 26.62 -12.22
N ASN A 88 -16.84 25.93 -11.11
CA ASN A 88 -16.27 24.63 -10.75
C ASN A 88 -17.23 23.45 -10.82
N ALA A 89 -18.32 23.58 -11.59
CA ALA A 89 -19.29 22.52 -11.85
C ALA A 89 -19.87 21.82 -10.61
N VAL A 90 -20.02 22.53 -9.49
CA VAL A 90 -20.71 21.98 -8.31
C VAL A 90 -22.17 21.68 -8.59
N SER A 91 -22.78 20.79 -7.83
CA SER A 91 -24.15 20.34 -8.09
C SER A 91 -25.16 21.48 -8.03
N GLN A 92 -26.16 21.48 -8.93
CA GLN A 92 -27.25 22.45 -8.93
C GLN A 92 -28.04 22.44 -7.60
N ALA A 93 -28.11 21.29 -6.95
CA ALA A 93 -28.72 21.17 -5.62
C ALA A 93 -27.97 21.98 -4.58
N TRP A 94 -26.64 21.99 -4.62
CA TRP A 94 -25.82 22.80 -3.72
C TRP A 94 -25.94 24.29 -4.01
N LEU A 95 -25.88 24.69 -5.29
CA LEU A 95 -26.11 26.10 -5.68
C LEU A 95 -27.48 26.62 -5.20
N LYS A 96 -28.51 25.78 -5.26
CA LYS A 96 -29.83 26.12 -4.71
C LYS A 96 -29.79 26.26 -3.19
N GLN A 97 -29.05 25.40 -2.49
CA GLN A 97 -28.86 25.52 -1.03
C GLN A 97 -28.13 26.81 -0.65
N LEU A 98 -27.08 27.19 -1.38
CA LEU A 98 -26.35 28.43 -1.19
C LEU A 98 -27.27 29.67 -1.38
N LYS A 99 -28.06 29.70 -2.47
CA LYS A 99 -29.05 30.75 -2.70
C LYS A 99 -30.05 30.87 -1.54
N ASN A 100 -30.55 29.72 -1.08
CA ASN A 100 -31.44 29.69 0.08
C ASN A 100 -30.75 30.17 1.37
N ALA A 101 -29.47 29.87 1.56
CA ALA A 101 -28.69 30.32 2.72
C ALA A 101 -28.44 31.80 2.69
N SER A 102 -28.12 32.42 1.53
CA SER A 102 -27.94 33.84 1.34
C SER A 102 -29.21 34.64 1.68
N ALA A 103 -30.39 34.06 1.39
CA ALA A 103 -31.67 34.68 1.68
C ALA A 103 -32.10 34.61 3.17
N ARG A 104 -31.42 33.85 4.02
CA ARG A 104 -31.77 33.72 5.46
C ARG A 104 -31.45 34.97 6.23
N VAL A 105 -32.34 35.35 7.13
CA VAL A 105 -32.14 36.47 8.07
C VAL A 105 -31.71 36.01 9.45
N HIS A 106 -31.87 34.71 9.76
CA HIS A 106 -31.44 34.11 11.03
C HIS A 106 -30.50 32.96 10.74
N VAL A 107 -29.19 33.20 10.93
CA VAL A 107 -28.13 32.20 10.77
C VAL A 107 -27.33 32.17 12.06
N SER A 108 -27.12 31.00 12.66
CA SER A 108 -26.25 30.88 13.81
C SER A 108 -24.76 30.89 13.39
N ARG A 109 -23.88 31.25 14.33
CA ARG A 109 -22.43 31.17 14.12
C ARG A 109 -21.98 29.75 13.72
N LEU A 110 -22.59 28.75 14.31
CA LEU A 110 -22.29 27.34 14.00
C LEU A 110 -22.77 26.97 12.61
N ASP A 111 -23.96 27.42 12.19
CA ASP A 111 -24.47 27.10 10.83
C ASP A 111 -23.63 27.77 9.74
N SER A 112 -23.10 28.99 10.00
CA SER A 112 -22.17 29.63 9.06
C SER A 112 -20.89 28.82 8.87
N LEU A 113 -20.30 28.28 9.94
CA LEU A 113 -19.12 27.43 9.84
C LEU A 113 -19.43 26.10 9.14
N LYS A 114 -20.56 25.45 9.47
CA LYS A 114 -20.98 24.20 8.81
C LYS A 114 -21.11 24.37 7.30
N LEU A 115 -21.69 25.51 6.87
CA LEU A 115 -21.84 25.80 5.44
C LEU A 115 -20.49 26.01 4.76
N GLN A 116 -19.53 26.71 5.41
CA GLN A 116 -18.18 26.89 4.87
C GLN A 116 -17.43 25.55 4.72
N LEU A 117 -17.52 24.66 5.71
CA LEU A 117 -16.90 23.33 5.65
C LEU A 117 -17.58 22.44 4.61
N GLN A 118 -18.90 22.55 4.44
CA GLN A 118 -19.63 21.82 3.41
C GLN A 118 -19.23 22.29 2.00
N GLU A 119 -19.00 23.60 1.80
CA GLU A 119 -18.50 24.12 0.51
C GLU A 119 -17.22 23.43 0.07
N GLN A 120 -16.25 23.24 0.99
CA GLN A 120 -15.02 22.52 0.66
C GLN A 120 -15.28 21.08 0.19
N ALA A 121 -16.23 20.38 0.81
CA ALA A 121 -16.62 19.05 0.39
C ALA A 121 -17.34 19.05 -0.97
N GLU A 122 -18.20 20.02 -1.23
CA GLU A 122 -18.94 20.16 -2.49
C GLU A 122 -18.02 20.46 -3.67
N VAL A 123 -17.09 21.41 -3.52
CA VAL A 123 -16.10 21.76 -4.55
C VAL A 123 -15.19 20.56 -4.83
N LEU A 124 -14.67 19.91 -3.78
CA LEU A 124 -13.79 18.76 -3.90
C LEU A 124 -14.44 17.60 -4.68
N HIS A 125 -15.71 17.31 -4.41
CA HIS A 125 -16.41 16.18 -5.05
C HIS A 125 -17.10 16.56 -6.36
N GLY A 126 -17.44 17.86 -6.58
CA GLY A 126 -18.02 18.33 -7.81
C GLY A 126 -17.13 18.10 -9.02
N ALA A 127 -15.86 18.51 -8.92
CA ALA A 127 -14.88 18.29 -9.97
C ALA A 127 -14.47 16.82 -10.12
N GLN A 128 -14.59 16.02 -9.06
CA GLN A 128 -14.14 14.62 -9.05
C GLN A 128 -14.93 13.74 -10.02
N THR A 129 -16.24 13.90 -10.11
CA THR A 129 -17.10 13.07 -10.96
C THR A 129 -16.75 13.24 -12.43
N GLU A 130 -16.61 14.49 -12.90
CA GLU A 130 -16.29 14.80 -14.30
C GLU A 130 -14.87 14.36 -14.66
N ALA A 131 -13.90 14.69 -13.79
CA ALA A 131 -12.50 14.32 -14.00
C ALA A 131 -12.29 12.80 -13.97
N LEU A 132 -12.98 12.06 -13.09
CA LEU A 132 -12.94 10.60 -13.08
C LEU A 132 -13.59 10.01 -14.30
N ASN A 133 -14.75 10.52 -14.74
CA ASN A 133 -15.41 10.08 -15.96
C ASN A 133 -14.48 10.24 -17.18
N SER A 134 -13.79 11.37 -17.31
CA SER A 134 -12.82 11.61 -18.39
C SER A 134 -11.65 10.63 -18.30
N SER A 135 -11.09 10.41 -17.11
CA SER A 135 -9.99 9.46 -16.90
C SER A 135 -10.40 8.02 -17.24
N LEU A 136 -11.57 7.58 -16.80
CA LEU A 136 -12.09 6.23 -17.10
C LEU A 136 -12.41 6.05 -18.58
N SER A 137 -12.90 7.10 -19.26
CA SER A 137 -13.09 7.10 -20.71
C SER A 137 -11.77 6.87 -21.44
N GLU A 138 -10.69 7.55 -21.03
CA GLU A 138 -9.35 7.35 -21.58
C GLU A 138 -8.83 5.93 -21.30
N VAL A 139 -9.00 5.42 -20.08
CA VAL A 139 -8.61 4.05 -19.70
C VAL A 139 -9.33 3.03 -20.60
N TYR A 140 -10.64 3.16 -20.76
CA TYR A 140 -11.43 2.25 -21.60
C TYR A 140 -10.98 2.32 -23.07
N GLN A 141 -10.90 3.52 -23.65
CA GLN A 141 -10.51 3.70 -25.05
C GLN A 141 -9.10 3.16 -25.33
N ARG A 142 -8.15 3.51 -24.49
CA ARG A 142 -6.77 3.00 -24.61
C ARG A 142 -6.70 1.49 -24.41
N GLY A 143 -7.41 0.98 -23.40
CA GLY A 143 -7.49 -0.45 -23.12
C GLY A 143 -7.99 -1.23 -24.34
N TYR A 144 -9.06 -0.77 -24.99
CA TYR A 144 -9.60 -1.41 -26.18
C TYR A 144 -8.61 -1.39 -27.36
N TYR A 145 -8.13 -0.23 -27.76
CA TYR A 145 -7.26 -0.12 -28.96
C TYR A 145 -5.88 -0.75 -28.76
N HIS A 146 -5.29 -0.64 -27.59
CA HIS A 146 -4.00 -1.29 -27.32
C HIS A 146 -4.14 -2.81 -27.21
N THR A 147 -5.24 -3.32 -26.65
CA THR A 147 -5.54 -4.75 -26.66
C THR A 147 -5.66 -5.26 -28.10
N ALA A 148 -6.40 -4.56 -28.94
CA ALA A 148 -6.56 -4.90 -30.36
C ALA A 148 -5.21 -4.88 -31.10
N PHE A 149 -4.42 -3.84 -30.88
CA PHE A 149 -3.07 -3.72 -31.48
C PHE A 149 -2.18 -4.90 -31.09
N GLU A 150 -2.14 -5.25 -29.81
CA GLU A 150 -1.32 -6.37 -29.35
C GLU A 150 -1.80 -7.70 -29.91
N LEU A 151 -3.12 -7.94 -29.99
CA LEU A 151 -3.68 -9.14 -30.59
C LEU A 151 -3.32 -9.24 -32.08
N GLN A 152 -3.55 -8.21 -32.84
CA GLN A 152 -3.22 -8.17 -34.28
C GLN A 152 -1.73 -8.39 -34.52
N LYS A 153 -0.88 -7.71 -33.76
CA LYS A 153 0.57 -7.84 -33.82
C LYS A 153 1.05 -9.26 -33.45
N GLY A 154 0.46 -9.85 -32.45
CA GLY A 154 0.82 -11.19 -31.97
C GLY A 154 0.37 -12.29 -32.94
N MET A 155 -0.79 -12.15 -33.56
CA MET A 155 -1.31 -13.09 -34.56
C MET A 155 -0.77 -12.87 -35.96
N GLY A 156 -0.17 -11.70 -36.24
CA GLY A 156 0.32 -11.36 -37.57
C GLY A 156 -0.78 -11.08 -38.58
N VAL A 157 -1.98 -10.71 -38.12
CA VAL A 157 -3.16 -10.41 -38.95
C VAL A 157 -3.71 -9.05 -38.61
N GLY A 158 -4.28 -8.39 -39.59
CA GLY A 158 -4.97 -7.11 -39.40
C GLY A 158 -6.48 -7.31 -39.49
N TRP A 159 -7.22 -6.80 -38.53
CA TRP A 159 -8.68 -6.72 -38.57
C TRP A 159 -9.12 -5.27 -38.67
N THR A 160 -10.22 -5.05 -39.38
CA THR A 160 -10.89 -3.75 -39.35
C THR A 160 -11.70 -3.65 -38.09
N LEU A 161 -11.36 -2.69 -37.24
CA LEU A 161 -12.09 -2.41 -36.01
C LEU A 161 -13.11 -1.31 -36.25
N HIS A 162 -14.28 -1.43 -35.61
CA HIS A 162 -15.20 -0.32 -35.50
C HIS A 162 -14.65 0.74 -34.55
N GLY A 163 -14.72 2.01 -34.93
CA GLY A 163 -14.31 3.10 -34.05
C GLY A 163 -15.22 3.18 -32.82
N LEU A 164 -14.63 3.36 -31.64
CA LEU A 164 -15.39 3.67 -30.44
C LEU A 164 -15.92 5.11 -30.53
N THR A 165 -17.24 5.29 -30.33
CA THR A 165 -17.83 6.62 -30.19
C THR A 165 -17.92 7.01 -28.71
N ASP A 166 -17.98 8.31 -28.44
CA ASP A 166 -18.12 8.81 -27.07
C ASP A 166 -19.42 8.32 -26.41
N GLU A 167 -20.50 8.13 -27.21
CA GLU A 167 -21.74 7.58 -26.73
C GLU A 167 -21.62 6.11 -26.34
N ALA A 168 -20.85 5.31 -27.09
CA ALA A 168 -20.58 3.91 -26.76
C ALA A 168 -19.78 3.80 -25.44
N ILE A 169 -18.74 4.62 -25.30
CA ILE A 169 -17.93 4.69 -24.07
C ILE A 169 -18.80 5.13 -22.90
N SER A 170 -19.55 6.22 -23.04
CA SER A 170 -20.45 6.73 -21.99
C SER A 170 -21.48 5.68 -21.55
N LYS A 171 -22.01 4.89 -22.49
CA LYS A 171 -22.95 3.80 -22.21
C LYS A 171 -22.29 2.68 -21.39
N VAL A 172 -21.02 2.37 -21.61
CA VAL A 172 -20.27 1.40 -20.80
C VAL A 172 -20.02 1.96 -19.40
N LEU A 173 -19.54 3.18 -19.29
CA LEU A 173 -19.20 3.82 -18.01
C LEU A 173 -20.43 4.04 -17.11
N SER A 174 -21.61 4.21 -17.70
CA SER A 174 -22.87 4.38 -16.96
C SER A 174 -23.47 3.06 -16.45
N ARG A 175 -22.90 1.90 -16.81
CA ARG A 175 -23.39 0.60 -16.34
C ARG A 175 -22.66 0.18 -15.07
N PRO A 176 -23.41 -0.16 -14.01
CA PRO A 176 -22.77 -0.74 -12.84
C PRO A 176 -22.22 -2.14 -13.17
N TRP A 177 -20.97 -2.38 -12.80
CA TRP A 177 -20.31 -3.68 -12.95
C TRP A 177 -20.34 -4.51 -11.66
N THR A 178 -20.69 -3.87 -10.54
CA THR A 178 -20.78 -4.50 -9.21
C THR A 178 -22.17 -5.00 -8.90
N LEU A 179 -22.28 -6.00 -8.02
CA LEU A 179 -23.55 -6.65 -7.66
C LEU A 179 -24.54 -5.71 -6.94
N ASP A 180 -24.06 -4.63 -6.32
CA ASP A 180 -24.89 -3.63 -5.64
C ASP A 180 -25.53 -2.61 -6.59
N SER A 181 -25.32 -2.77 -7.88
CA SER A 181 -25.87 -1.91 -8.94
C SER A 181 -25.53 -0.42 -8.80
N GLN A 182 -24.42 -0.08 -8.12
CA GLN A 182 -23.95 1.29 -7.99
C GLN A 182 -22.86 1.61 -9.01
N THR A 183 -22.95 2.79 -9.61
CA THR A 183 -21.91 3.36 -10.47
C THR A 183 -20.83 4.06 -9.63
N PHE A 184 -19.69 4.40 -10.24
CA PHE A 184 -18.67 5.23 -9.57
C PHE A 184 -19.23 6.61 -9.17
N SER A 185 -20.13 7.18 -9.97
CA SER A 185 -20.79 8.45 -9.63
C SER A 185 -21.63 8.34 -8.36
N ASP A 186 -22.43 7.27 -8.24
CA ASP A 186 -23.23 7.01 -7.03
C ASP A 186 -22.35 6.89 -5.79
N ARG A 187 -21.19 6.23 -5.93
CA ARG A 187 -20.21 6.08 -4.85
C ARG A 187 -19.54 7.39 -4.45
N ILE A 188 -19.22 8.26 -5.43
CA ILE A 188 -18.69 9.60 -5.15
C ILE A 188 -19.74 10.40 -4.36
N TRP A 189 -20.99 10.37 -4.78
CA TRP A 189 -22.10 11.02 -4.09
C TRP A 189 -22.30 10.50 -2.66
N ALA A 190 -22.28 9.19 -2.48
CA ALA A 190 -22.40 8.56 -1.17
C ALA A 190 -21.23 8.93 -0.24
N ASN A 191 -20.01 8.92 -0.75
CA ASN A 191 -18.81 9.33 -0.01
C ASN A 191 -18.87 10.79 0.42
N LYS A 192 -19.32 11.69 -0.48
CA LYS A 192 -19.52 13.10 -0.16
C LYS A 192 -20.55 13.28 0.94
N GLN A 193 -21.71 12.64 0.82
CA GLN A 193 -22.76 12.75 1.83
C GLN A 193 -22.32 12.22 3.19
N ALA A 194 -21.60 11.10 3.21
CA ALA A 194 -21.01 10.55 4.42
C ALA A 194 -19.98 11.50 5.06
N LEU A 195 -19.14 12.14 4.23
CA LEU A 195 -18.18 13.13 4.70
C LEU A 195 -18.88 14.33 5.34
N VAL A 196 -19.84 14.97 4.64
CA VAL A 196 -20.59 16.12 5.13
C VAL A 196 -21.29 15.82 6.45
N ASN A 197 -21.99 14.69 6.52
CA ASN A 197 -22.68 14.28 7.75
C ASN A 197 -21.70 14.04 8.90
N SER A 198 -20.56 13.41 8.62
CA SER A 198 -19.52 13.14 9.60
C SER A 198 -18.88 14.42 10.11
N VAL A 199 -18.57 15.37 9.22
CA VAL A 199 -18.02 16.69 9.59
C VAL A 199 -18.98 17.45 10.47
N ASN A 200 -20.25 17.57 10.07
CA ASN A 200 -21.28 18.27 10.84
C ASN A 200 -21.49 17.66 12.23
N THR A 201 -21.49 16.33 12.32
CA THR A 201 -21.62 15.61 13.59
C THR A 201 -20.40 15.85 14.50
N GLN A 202 -19.20 15.68 13.97
CA GLN A 202 -17.95 15.85 14.75
C GLN A 202 -17.78 17.28 15.22
N LEU A 203 -18.04 18.28 14.36
CA LEU A 203 -17.96 19.67 14.73
C LEU A 203 -18.92 19.99 15.89
N THR A 204 -20.18 19.58 15.77
CA THR A 204 -21.17 19.77 16.83
C THR A 204 -20.73 19.11 18.14
N GLN A 205 -20.24 17.86 18.10
CA GLN A 205 -19.75 17.15 19.28
C GLN A 205 -18.51 17.82 19.91
N MET A 206 -17.58 18.35 19.12
CA MET A 206 -16.41 19.05 19.63
C MET A 206 -16.82 20.32 20.36
N ILE A 207 -17.75 21.09 19.80
CA ILE A 207 -18.30 22.30 20.43
C ILE A 207 -19.08 21.97 21.71
N MET A 208 -19.92 20.94 21.69
CA MET A 208 -20.65 20.49 22.89
C MET A 208 -19.72 20.11 24.05
N ARG A 209 -18.55 19.58 23.75
CA ARG A 209 -17.52 19.20 24.74
C ARG A 209 -16.63 20.37 25.16
N GLY A 210 -16.82 21.57 24.60
CA GLY A 210 -15.92 22.70 24.82
C GLY A 210 -14.50 22.45 24.34
N ALA A 211 -14.33 21.66 23.26
CA ALA A 211 -13.00 21.28 22.77
C ALA A 211 -12.22 22.50 22.29
N ALA A 212 -10.91 22.52 22.59
CA ALA A 212 -9.98 23.51 22.07
C ALA A 212 -9.89 23.45 20.54
N PRO A 213 -9.53 24.56 19.85
CA PRO A 213 -9.44 24.65 18.40
C PRO A 213 -8.66 23.50 17.76
N ASP A 214 -7.48 23.19 18.29
CA ASP A 214 -6.59 22.15 17.75
C ASP A 214 -7.25 20.76 17.70
N LYS A 215 -8.07 20.45 18.72
CA LYS A 215 -8.82 19.17 18.77
C LYS A 215 -9.93 19.14 17.72
N ALA A 216 -10.62 20.25 17.53
CA ALA A 216 -11.65 20.38 16.50
C ALA A 216 -11.05 20.31 15.10
N VAL A 217 -9.98 21.05 14.84
CA VAL A 217 -9.19 21.01 13.59
C VAL A 217 -8.79 19.57 13.29
N LYS A 218 -8.12 18.91 14.24
CA LYS A 218 -7.66 17.52 14.05
C LYS A 218 -8.82 16.56 13.73
N ALA A 219 -9.92 16.63 14.49
CA ALA A 219 -11.06 15.75 14.30
C ALA A 219 -11.71 15.88 12.93
N ILE A 220 -11.80 17.09 12.39
CA ILE A 220 -12.37 17.36 11.07
C ILE A 220 -11.38 16.96 9.96
N SER A 221 -10.11 17.35 10.07
CA SER A 221 -9.06 16.98 9.10
C SER A 221 -8.94 15.47 8.94
N ASP A 222 -9.06 14.70 10.03
CA ASP A 222 -9.05 13.22 9.98
C ASP A 222 -10.21 12.67 9.14
N ARG A 223 -11.39 13.31 9.12
CA ARG A 223 -12.52 12.89 8.26
C ARG A 223 -12.22 13.08 6.78
N PHE A 224 -11.58 14.19 6.42
CA PHE A 224 -11.15 14.41 5.04
C PHE A 224 -10.04 13.44 4.62
N ARG A 225 -9.13 13.06 5.52
CA ARG A 225 -8.12 12.03 5.24
C ARG A 225 -8.75 10.65 4.97
N VAL A 226 -9.79 10.28 5.73
CA VAL A 226 -10.55 9.03 5.47
C VAL A 226 -11.24 9.09 4.10
N SER A 227 -11.90 10.22 3.79
CA SER A 227 -12.54 10.42 2.48
C SER A 227 -11.53 10.36 1.33
N LYS A 228 -10.34 10.93 1.48
CA LYS A 228 -9.23 10.82 0.52
C LYS A 228 -8.86 9.37 0.23
N SER A 229 -8.71 8.56 1.26
CA SER A 229 -8.38 7.14 1.12
C SER A 229 -9.48 6.36 0.38
N GLN A 230 -10.76 6.66 0.68
CA GLN A 230 -11.90 6.07 0.00
C GLN A 230 -11.95 6.46 -1.48
N ALA A 231 -11.68 7.72 -1.80
CA ALA A 231 -11.65 8.21 -3.16
C ALA A 231 -10.52 7.56 -3.97
N GLY A 232 -9.30 7.45 -3.42
CA GLY A 232 -8.20 6.77 -4.08
C GLY A 232 -8.50 5.29 -4.35
N ARG A 233 -9.10 4.60 -3.38
CA ARG A 233 -9.56 3.22 -3.55
C ARG A 233 -10.59 3.09 -4.68
N LEU A 234 -11.55 4.00 -4.75
CA LEU A 234 -12.56 4.02 -5.79
C LEU A 234 -11.91 4.18 -7.17
N VAL A 235 -11.07 5.20 -7.35
CA VAL A 235 -10.38 5.47 -8.62
C VAL A 235 -9.64 4.24 -9.14
N MET A 236 -8.82 3.60 -8.31
CA MET A 236 -8.02 2.46 -8.73
C MET A 236 -8.87 1.23 -9.05
N THR A 237 -9.94 1.00 -8.28
CA THR A 237 -10.84 -0.15 -8.51
C THR A 237 -11.64 0.02 -9.79
N GLU A 238 -12.16 1.22 -10.04
CA GLU A 238 -12.91 1.53 -11.27
C GLU A 238 -11.98 1.52 -12.49
N SER A 239 -10.75 2.04 -12.38
CA SER A 239 -9.76 1.96 -13.48
C SER A 239 -9.48 0.51 -13.88
N ALA A 240 -9.27 -0.39 -12.91
CA ALA A 240 -9.08 -1.81 -13.18
C ALA A 240 -10.34 -2.46 -13.82
N ALA A 241 -11.54 -2.09 -13.35
CA ALA A 241 -12.79 -2.62 -13.90
C ALA A 241 -12.99 -2.21 -15.37
N PHE A 242 -12.83 -0.93 -15.69
CA PHE A 242 -13.01 -0.45 -17.06
C PHE A 242 -11.88 -0.87 -18.01
N ALA A 243 -10.66 -1.06 -17.53
CA ALA A 243 -9.57 -1.69 -18.30
C ALA A 243 -9.94 -3.13 -18.69
N ASN A 244 -10.54 -3.90 -17.79
CA ASN A 244 -10.97 -5.28 -18.06
C ASN A 244 -12.25 -5.33 -18.90
N GLU A 245 -13.22 -4.40 -18.76
CA GLU A 245 -14.37 -4.29 -19.68
C GLU A 245 -13.91 -3.94 -21.11
N ALA A 246 -12.98 -3.00 -21.27
CA ALA A 246 -12.41 -2.67 -22.58
C ALA A 246 -11.76 -3.89 -23.24
N ARG A 247 -11.03 -4.70 -22.46
CA ARG A 247 -10.40 -5.93 -22.93
C ARG A 247 -11.42 -6.98 -23.33
N LYS A 248 -12.46 -7.15 -22.52
CA LYS A 248 -13.60 -8.03 -22.84
C LYS A 248 -14.23 -7.70 -24.17
N ASP A 249 -14.55 -6.41 -24.38
CA ASP A 249 -15.21 -5.98 -25.62
C ASP A 249 -14.27 -6.18 -26.81
N CYS A 250 -12.98 -5.85 -26.67
CA CYS A 250 -11.98 -6.12 -27.69
C CYS A 250 -11.82 -7.63 -27.99
N PHE A 251 -11.78 -8.47 -26.97
CA PHE A 251 -11.71 -9.93 -27.15
C PHE A 251 -12.91 -10.49 -27.91
N LYS A 252 -14.12 -9.96 -27.63
CA LYS A 252 -15.33 -10.34 -28.37
C LYS A 252 -15.25 -9.92 -29.83
N ASP A 253 -14.86 -8.68 -30.10
CA ASP A 253 -14.76 -8.13 -31.46
C ASP A 253 -13.71 -8.87 -32.30
N LEU A 254 -12.69 -9.41 -31.68
CA LEU A 254 -11.62 -10.16 -32.32
C LEU A 254 -11.80 -11.69 -32.27
N GLY A 255 -12.98 -12.17 -31.83
CA GLY A 255 -13.32 -13.58 -31.84
C GLY A 255 -12.49 -14.47 -30.90
N VAL A 256 -12.02 -13.94 -29.79
CA VAL A 256 -11.37 -14.73 -28.73
C VAL A 256 -12.44 -15.63 -28.07
N GLU A 257 -12.20 -16.93 -28.01
CA GLU A 257 -13.16 -17.90 -27.46
C GLU A 257 -12.97 -18.14 -25.97
N LYS A 258 -11.71 -18.13 -25.50
CA LYS A 258 -11.34 -18.38 -24.10
C LYS A 258 -10.33 -17.36 -23.62
N TYR A 259 -10.35 -17.09 -22.33
CA TYR A 259 -9.34 -16.24 -21.65
C TYR A 259 -8.81 -16.91 -20.41
N VAL A 260 -7.63 -16.48 -19.99
CA VAL A 260 -6.97 -16.90 -18.76
C VAL A 260 -6.79 -15.72 -17.83
N ILE A 261 -6.99 -15.92 -16.53
CA ILE A 261 -6.68 -14.93 -15.50
C ILE A 261 -5.17 -14.89 -15.31
N VAL A 262 -4.61 -13.68 -15.29
CA VAL A 262 -3.19 -13.41 -15.09
C VAL A 262 -3.00 -12.48 -13.93
N GLU A 263 -2.42 -12.99 -12.85
CA GLU A 263 -2.08 -12.20 -11.67
C GLU A 263 -0.61 -11.80 -11.65
N THR A 264 -0.29 -10.72 -10.94
CA THR A 264 1.09 -10.34 -10.70
C THR A 264 1.70 -11.27 -9.66
N LEU A 265 2.88 -11.84 -9.94
CA LEU A 265 3.59 -12.70 -9.01
C LEU A 265 4.49 -11.86 -8.11
N ASP A 266 3.93 -11.35 -7.01
CA ASP A 266 4.64 -10.58 -5.98
C ASP A 266 4.01 -10.77 -4.60
N ASN A 267 4.61 -10.12 -3.58
CA ASN A 267 4.17 -10.23 -2.19
C ASN A 267 2.85 -9.52 -1.88
N GLU A 268 2.35 -8.70 -2.80
CA GLU A 268 1.11 -7.93 -2.62
C GLU A 268 -0.11 -8.65 -3.18
N THR A 269 0.09 -9.75 -3.93
CA THR A 269 -1.01 -10.54 -4.47
C THR A 269 -1.73 -11.29 -3.35
N CYS A 270 -3.02 -10.99 -3.19
CA CYS A 270 -3.83 -11.56 -2.13
C CYS A 270 -4.17 -13.04 -2.39
N SER A 271 -4.66 -13.74 -1.36
CA SER A 271 -4.99 -15.17 -1.44
C SER A 271 -6.10 -15.49 -2.46
N LEU A 272 -7.07 -14.57 -2.64
CA LEU A 272 -8.15 -14.75 -3.61
C LEU A 272 -7.59 -14.71 -5.05
N CYS A 273 -6.84 -13.68 -5.39
CA CYS A 273 -6.19 -13.54 -6.69
C CYS A 273 -5.24 -14.71 -6.98
N ALA A 274 -4.45 -15.12 -5.98
CA ALA A 274 -3.56 -16.27 -6.09
C ALA A 274 -4.28 -17.58 -6.44
N GLN A 275 -5.49 -17.79 -5.96
CA GLN A 275 -6.31 -18.97 -6.27
C GLN A 275 -6.95 -18.91 -7.66
N LEU A 276 -7.12 -17.72 -8.20
CA LEU A 276 -7.73 -17.49 -9.51
C LEU A 276 -6.68 -17.45 -10.64
N ASP A 277 -5.42 -17.22 -10.30
CA ASP A 277 -4.32 -17.17 -11.25
C ASP A 277 -4.22 -18.43 -12.10
N GLY A 278 -4.14 -18.25 -13.41
CA GLY A 278 -4.07 -19.33 -14.38
C GLY A 278 -5.37 -20.07 -14.66
N LYS A 279 -6.50 -19.67 -14.07
CA LYS A 279 -7.81 -20.25 -14.42
C LYS A 279 -8.25 -19.78 -15.79
N VAL A 280 -8.76 -20.71 -16.58
CA VAL A 280 -9.26 -20.48 -17.94
C VAL A 280 -10.78 -20.54 -17.94
N TYR A 281 -11.39 -19.56 -18.61
CA TYR A 281 -12.84 -19.46 -18.77
C TYR A 281 -13.22 -19.20 -20.22
N PRO A 282 -14.40 -19.65 -20.67
CA PRO A 282 -14.94 -19.26 -21.95
C PRO A 282 -15.37 -17.79 -21.94
N MET A 283 -15.33 -17.11 -23.09
CA MET A 283 -15.75 -15.70 -23.19
C MET A 283 -17.22 -15.48 -22.84
N SER A 284 -18.07 -16.50 -22.95
CA SER A 284 -19.49 -16.43 -22.51
C SER A 284 -19.64 -16.20 -21.01
N GLU A 285 -18.65 -16.56 -20.22
CA GLU A 285 -18.62 -16.40 -18.76
C GLU A 285 -17.83 -15.14 -18.31
N TYR A 286 -17.34 -14.31 -19.26
CA TYR A 286 -16.53 -13.14 -18.89
C TYR A 286 -17.41 -12.10 -18.18
N GLN A 287 -17.22 -12.01 -16.88
CA GLN A 287 -17.91 -11.06 -16.00
C GLN A 287 -16.90 -10.39 -15.06
N VAL A 288 -16.71 -9.08 -15.27
CA VAL A 288 -15.87 -8.26 -14.40
C VAL A 288 -16.38 -8.32 -12.96
N GLY A 289 -15.47 -8.52 -12.01
CA GLY A 289 -15.80 -8.68 -10.60
C GLY A 289 -16.16 -10.10 -10.16
N VAL A 290 -16.36 -11.05 -11.10
CA VAL A 290 -16.77 -12.43 -10.79
C VAL A 290 -15.79 -13.46 -11.39
N THR A 291 -15.67 -13.50 -12.72
CA THR A 291 -14.77 -14.40 -13.45
C THR A 291 -13.59 -13.66 -14.10
N ALA A 292 -13.60 -12.33 -14.04
CA ALA A 292 -12.52 -11.47 -14.50
C ALA A 292 -12.24 -10.36 -13.47
N PRO A 293 -10.99 -9.88 -13.35
CA PRO A 293 -10.63 -8.81 -12.43
C PRO A 293 -11.40 -7.49 -12.69
N PRO A 294 -11.50 -6.60 -11.69
CA PRO A 294 -10.98 -6.69 -10.33
C PRO A 294 -11.87 -7.52 -9.40
N PHE A 295 -11.28 -8.37 -8.58
CA PHE A 295 -12.01 -9.21 -7.61
C PHE A 295 -12.16 -8.53 -6.23
N HIS A 296 -11.40 -7.48 -5.99
CA HIS A 296 -11.39 -6.70 -4.75
C HIS A 296 -10.82 -5.30 -5.01
N PRO A 297 -10.98 -4.34 -4.09
CA PRO A 297 -10.33 -3.04 -4.20
C PRO A 297 -8.79 -3.16 -4.37
N TRP A 298 -8.21 -2.31 -5.22
CA TRP A 298 -6.78 -2.32 -5.54
C TRP A 298 -6.29 -3.60 -6.26
N CYS A 299 -7.20 -4.34 -6.90
CA CYS A 299 -6.82 -5.51 -7.69
C CYS A 299 -5.95 -5.10 -8.89
N ARG A 300 -4.87 -5.87 -9.14
CA ARG A 300 -3.93 -5.65 -10.25
C ARG A 300 -3.95 -6.79 -11.26
N GLY A 301 -4.91 -7.69 -11.09
CA GLY A 301 -5.11 -8.81 -12.00
C GLY A 301 -5.59 -8.35 -13.38
N THR A 302 -5.27 -9.14 -14.38
CA THR A 302 -5.67 -8.92 -15.76
C THR A 302 -6.10 -10.22 -16.42
N THR A 303 -6.56 -10.15 -17.66
CA THR A 303 -6.87 -11.33 -18.48
C THR A 303 -6.03 -11.33 -19.75
N ALA A 304 -5.72 -12.53 -20.24
CA ALA A 304 -5.07 -12.72 -21.54
C ALA A 304 -5.88 -13.70 -22.40
N PRO A 305 -5.82 -13.63 -23.74
CA PRO A 305 -6.46 -14.61 -24.59
C PRO A 305 -5.81 -15.99 -24.37
N TYR A 306 -6.60 -17.03 -24.38
CA TYR A 306 -6.14 -18.41 -24.21
C TYR A 306 -6.41 -19.25 -25.45
N TYR A 307 -5.39 -19.93 -25.95
CA TYR A 307 -5.45 -20.80 -27.10
C TYR A 307 -4.87 -22.17 -26.75
N GLU A 308 -5.61 -23.28 -27.01
CA GLU A 308 -5.25 -24.63 -26.59
C GLU A 308 -3.96 -25.15 -27.25
N ASP A 309 -3.71 -24.75 -28.49
CA ASP A 309 -2.53 -25.14 -29.26
C ASP A 309 -1.20 -24.56 -28.78
N MET A 310 -1.26 -23.71 -27.78
CA MET A 310 -0.11 -22.92 -27.30
C MET A 310 0.32 -23.26 -25.87
N GLN A 311 -0.12 -24.39 -25.34
CA GLN A 311 0.21 -24.80 -23.97
C GLN A 311 1.70 -25.14 -23.82
N GLY A 312 2.27 -24.75 -22.69
CA GLY A 312 3.55 -25.29 -22.19
C GLY A 312 4.83 -24.60 -22.66
N LEU A 313 4.78 -23.57 -23.52
CA LEU A 313 5.97 -22.91 -24.04
C LEU A 313 6.16 -21.50 -23.45
N GLY A 314 7.24 -21.32 -22.68
CA GLY A 314 7.74 -20.00 -22.25
C GLY A 314 7.74 -19.76 -20.74
N ASP A 315 8.04 -18.50 -20.36
CA ASP A 315 8.10 -18.04 -18.97
C ASP A 315 7.07 -16.94 -18.72
N ARG A 316 6.73 -16.68 -17.48
CA ARG A 316 5.97 -15.51 -17.06
C ARG A 316 6.83 -14.61 -16.18
N PHE A 317 6.45 -13.34 -16.11
CA PHE A 317 7.17 -12.35 -15.34
C PHE A 317 6.76 -12.40 -13.86
N ALA A 318 7.75 -12.28 -12.98
CA ALA A 318 7.58 -12.17 -11.54
C ALA A 318 8.40 -10.99 -11.02
N ARG A 319 8.10 -10.52 -9.81
CA ARG A 319 8.88 -9.50 -9.11
C ARG A 319 9.34 -10.02 -7.75
N ASP A 320 10.57 -9.69 -7.38
CA ASP A 320 11.07 -9.95 -6.03
C ASP A 320 10.55 -8.91 -5.02
N GLY A 321 10.91 -9.08 -3.76
CA GLY A 321 10.51 -8.17 -2.68
C GLY A 321 11.07 -6.75 -2.80
N GLU A 322 12.02 -6.50 -3.70
CA GLU A 322 12.58 -5.19 -4.04
C GLU A 322 11.98 -4.61 -5.33
N GLY A 323 10.98 -5.27 -5.92
CA GLY A 323 10.33 -4.84 -7.14
C GLY A 323 11.11 -5.14 -8.43
N ARG A 324 12.24 -5.88 -8.37
CA ARG A 324 13.02 -6.25 -9.55
C ARG A 324 12.36 -7.40 -10.29
N GLY A 325 12.23 -7.24 -11.61
CA GLY A 325 11.61 -8.22 -12.47
C GLY A 325 12.50 -9.40 -12.83
N TYR A 326 11.92 -10.61 -12.87
CA TYR A 326 12.56 -11.82 -13.39
C TYR A 326 11.54 -12.75 -14.02
N ASN A 327 12.00 -13.74 -14.79
CA ASN A 327 11.12 -14.69 -15.45
C ASN A 327 11.06 -16.03 -14.68
N VAL A 328 9.87 -16.62 -14.64
CA VAL A 328 9.61 -17.96 -14.09
C VAL A 328 8.87 -18.80 -15.12
N PRO A 329 8.87 -20.15 -15.02
CA PRO A 329 8.07 -21.00 -15.89
C PRO A 329 6.61 -20.55 -15.94
N ARG A 330 6.01 -20.60 -17.11
CA ARG A 330 4.66 -20.09 -17.34
C ARG A 330 3.60 -20.81 -16.53
N ASP A 331 3.68 -22.11 -16.44
CA ASP A 331 2.79 -23.00 -15.71
C ASP A 331 2.96 -22.90 -14.18
N MET A 332 3.95 -22.13 -13.74
CA MET A 332 4.17 -21.89 -12.33
C MET A 332 2.99 -21.11 -11.74
N LYS A 333 2.21 -21.76 -10.88
CA LYS A 333 1.12 -21.13 -10.14
C LYS A 333 1.67 -20.20 -9.06
N PHE A 334 0.87 -19.26 -8.62
CA PHE A 334 1.25 -18.35 -7.54
C PHE A 334 1.69 -19.09 -6.27
N THR A 335 1.02 -20.18 -5.93
CA THR A 335 1.37 -21.02 -4.78
C THR A 335 2.79 -21.57 -4.89
N ASP A 336 3.16 -22.11 -6.06
CA ASP A 336 4.46 -22.71 -6.33
C ASP A 336 5.55 -21.63 -6.36
N TRP A 337 5.24 -20.49 -6.98
CA TRP A 337 6.11 -19.31 -6.99
C TRP A 337 6.35 -18.80 -5.58
N LYS A 338 5.29 -18.64 -4.77
CA LYS A 338 5.39 -18.18 -3.38
C LYS A 338 6.24 -19.12 -2.55
N GLU A 339 6.03 -20.43 -2.67
CA GLU A 339 6.83 -21.43 -1.96
C GLU A 339 8.30 -21.39 -2.37
N LYS A 340 8.57 -21.27 -3.67
CA LYS A 340 9.92 -21.33 -4.22
C LYS A 340 10.71 -20.02 -4.01
N TYR A 341 10.06 -18.85 -4.14
CA TYR A 341 10.75 -17.57 -4.22
C TYR A 341 10.43 -16.61 -3.06
N VAL A 342 9.30 -16.74 -2.38
CA VAL A 342 8.84 -15.80 -1.35
C VAL A 342 8.95 -16.36 0.06
N VAL A 343 8.59 -17.62 0.29
CA VAL A 343 8.62 -18.22 1.65
C VAL A 343 10.04 -18.38 2.19
N GLN A 344 11.07 -18.16 1.35
CA GLN A 344 12.47 -18.24 1.76
C GLN A 344 13.37 -17.02 1.48
N PRO A 345 12.92 -15.77 1.36
CA PRO A 345 13.86 -14.67 1.09
C PRO A 345 14.89 -14.51 2.20
N GLU A 346 14.48 -14.58 3.47
CA GLU A 346 15.42 -14.50 4.60
C GLU A 346 16.31 -15.73 4.74
N LYS A 347 15.76 -16.94 4.57
CA LYS A 347 16.55 -18.16 4.60
C LYS A 347 17.49 -18.26 3.40
N THR A 348 17.04 -17.90 2.21
CA THR A 348 17.88 -17.95 0.99
C THR A 348 18.95 -16.87 1.01
N ARG A 349 18.63 -15.63 1.42
CA ARG A 349 19.60 -14.55 1.64
C ARG A 349 20.61 -14.92 2.74
N TYR A 350 20.10 -15.49 3.82
CA TYR A 350 20.97 -15.96 4.89
C TYR A 350 21.85 -17.15 4.43
N ASN A 351 21.34 -18.08 3.66
CA ASN A 351 22.12 -19.21 3.14
C ASN A 351 23.17 -18.76 2.12
N ILE A 352 22.86 -17.83 1.21
CA ILE A 352 23.84 -17.22 0.30
C ILE A 352 24.92 -16.51 1.10
N PHE A 353 24.53 -15.66 2.06
CA PHE A 353 25.45 -15.00 2.98
C PHE A 353 26.27 -16.02 3.78
N LYS A 354 25.64 -17.04 4.35
CA LYS A 354 26.31 -18.11 5.11
C LYS A 354 27.34 -18.84 4.25
N ASN A 355 26.99 -19.20 3.01
CA ASN A 355 27.91 -19.89 2.10
C ASN A 355 29.10 -19.00 1.73
N ALA A 356 28.90 -17.70 1.48
CA ALA A 356 29.98 -16.76 1.22
C ALA A 356 30.92 -16.64 2.45
N VAL A 357 30.35 -16.57 3.66
CA VAL A 357 31.13 -16.55 4.91
C VAL A 357 31.90 -17.85 5.12
N LEU A 358 31.30 -19.01 4.83
CA LEU A 358 31.99 -20.29 4.94
C LEU A 358 33.18 -20.43 3.96
N GLU A 359 33.05 -19.89 2.75
CA GLU A 359 34.19 -19.82 1.83
C GLU A 359 35.28 -18.85 2.32
N GLU A 360 34.89 -17.69 2.85
CA GLU A 360 35.83 -16.75 3.44
C GLU A 360 36.54 -17.36 4.66
N LEU A 361 35.84 -18.11 5.51
CA LEU A 361 36.32 -18.73 6.72
C LEU A 361 37.44 -19.75 6.45
N LYS A 362 37.49 -20.38 5.27
CA LYS A 362 38.60 -21.28 4.87
C LYS A 362 39.97 -20.62 4.89
N GLY A 363 40.01 -19.29 4.74
CA GLY A 363 41.24 -18.49 4.83
C GLY A 363 41.61 -18.00 6.23
N TYR A 364 40.85 -18.41 7.26
CA TYR A 364 41.12 -18.01 8.63
C TYR A 364 41.96 -19.04 9.36
N SER A 365 42.74 -18.58 10.33
CA SER A 365 43.54 -19.48 11.20
C SER A 365 42.63 -20.35 12.08
N ALA A 366 42.81 -21.65 12.00
CA ALA A 366 42.12 -22.65 12.83
C ALA A 366 42.63 -22.72 14.28
N SER A 367 43.66 -21.96 14.62
CA SER A 367 44.28 -21.98 15.97
C SER A 367 43.49 -21.15 16.97
N MET A 368 43.42 -21.60 18.21
CA MET A 368 42.83 -20.80 19.28
C MET A 368 43.78 -19.65 19.68
N HIS A 369 43.22 -18.43 19.79
CA HIS A 369 43.94 -17.28 20.31
C HIS A 369 44.05 -17.36 21.86
N SER A 370 45.08 -18.01 22.38
CA SER A 370 45.24 -18.32 23.80
C SER A 370 45.16 -17.09 24.69
N GLY A 371 45.79 -15.96 24.29
CA GLY A 371 45.79 -14.72 25.08
C GLY A 371 44.39 -14.04 25.17
N ASN A 372 43.52 -14.18 24.18
CA ASN A 372 42.16 -13.69 24.29
C ASN A 372 41.25 -14.69 24.99
N GLN A 373 41.44 -15.98 24.76
CA GLN A 373 40.67 -17.03 25.41
C GLN A 373 40.89 -17.07 26.91
N SER A 374 42.13 -16.90 27.37
CA SER A 374 42.47 -16.93 28.79
C SER A 374 41.79 -15.83 29.62
N LYS A 375 41.30 -14.74 28.97
CA LYS A 375 40.50 -13.70 29.64
C LYS A 375 39.14 -14.21 30.11
N HIS A 376 38.67 -15.31 29.57
CA HIS A 376 37.34 -15.90 29.84
C HIS A 376 37.41 -17.23 30.59
N ILE A 377 38.60 -17.66 31.01
CA ILE A 377 38.81 -18.92 31.74
C ILE A 377 39.37 -18.61 33.12
N ARG A 378 38.66 -19.02 34.19
CA ARG A 378 39.11 -18.84 35.58
C ARG A 378 40.44 -19.55 35.80
N GLY A 379 41.41 -18.86 36.37
CA GLY A 379 42.77 -19.38 36.54
C GLY A 379 43.66 -19.22 35.31
N GLY A 380 43.17 -18.71 34.22
CA GLY A 380 43.98 -18.35 33.06
C GLY A 380 44.89 -17.16 33.31
N GLN A 381 46.07 -17.11 32.65
CA GLN A 381 47.11 -16.09 32.86
C GLN A 381 46.63 -14.63 32.70
N ASN A 382 45.57 -14.40 31.88
CA ASN A 382 44.99 -13.08 31.62
C ASN A 382 43.49 -13.02 32.03
N PHE A 383 43.07 -13.83 33.01
CA PHE A 383 41.67 -13.86 33.44
C PHE A 383 41.17 -12.46 33.85
N ASP A 384 40.04 -12.06 33.28
CA ASP A 384 39.41 -10.76 33.56
C ASP A 384 38.05 -10.99 34.24
N PRO A 385 37.95 -10.75 35.56
CA PRO A 385 36.73 -10.99 36.31
C PRO A 385 35.57 -10.07 35.93
N THR A 386 35.79 -9.03 35.12
CA THR A 386 34.72 -8.14 34.60
C THR A 386 34.05 -8.70 33.36
N ARG A 387 34.61 -9.74 32.76
CA ARG A 387 34.08 -10.39 31.54
C ARG A 387 33.33 -11.66 31.88
N GLY A 388 32.52 -12.13 30.90
CA GLY A 388 31.89 -13.44 31.04
C GLY A 388 32.90 -14.57 31.15
N GLU A 389 32.59 -15.56 31.98
CA GLU A 389 33.45 -16.71 32.31
C GLU A 389 32.96 -17.97 31.58
N LEU A 390 33.85 -18.67 30.88
CA LEU A 390 33.57 -19.94 30.21
C LEU A 390 34.01 -21.09 31.17
N THR A 391 33.10 -22.04 31.38
CA THR A 391 33.30 -23.19 32.27
C THR A 391 33.49 -24.52 31.53
N VAL A 392 33.35 -24.47 30.21
CA VAL A 392 33.48 -25.64 29.30
C VAL A 392 34.67 -25.42 28.40
N ASP A 393 35.31 -26.52 27.95
CA ASP A 393 36.47 -26.49 27.06
C ASP A 393 36.16 -25.72 25.76
N PRO A 394 36.90 -24.62 25.49
CA PRO A 394 36.68 -23.83 24.26
C PRO A 394 36.92 -24.62 22.98
N GLN A 395 37.87 -25.53 22.97
CA GLN A 395 38.20 -26.32 21.78
C GLN A 395 37.03 -27.24 21.42
N MET A 396 36.45 -27.89 22.40
CA MET A 396 35.26 -28.75 22.19
C MET A 396 34.08 -27.95 21.61
N LEU A 397 33.85 -26.74 22.12
CA LEU A 397 32.77 -25.87 21.59
C LEU A 397 33.08 -25.41 20.18
N TYR A 398 34.33 -25.07 19.86
CA TYR A 398 34.74 -24.68 18.51
C TYR A 398 34.51 -25.82 17.50
N ASP A 399 35.02 -27.02 17.80
CA ASP A 399 34.89 -28.19 16.93
C ASP A 399 33.40 -28.57 16.65
N ARG A 400 32.59 -28.35 17.66
CA ARG A 400 31.14 -28.64 17.55
C ARG A 400 30.37 -27.61 16.77
N TYR A 401 30.67 -26.31 16.90
CA TYR A 401 29.82 -25.22 16.43
C TYR A 401 30.40 -24.34 15.33
N SER A 402 31.71 -24.35 15.09
CA SER A 402 32.34 -23.54 14.04
C SER A 402 31.77 -23.83 12.66
N GLY A 403 31.29 -22.79 12.00
CA GLY A 403 30.60 -22.88 10.68
C GLY A 403 29.14 -23.37 10.72
N LYS A 404 28.62 -23.74 11.90
CA LYS A 404 27.26 -24.31 12.05
C LYS A 404 26.28 -23.37 12.74
N GLY A 405 26.77 -22.31 13.38
CA GLY A 405 25.97 -21.33 14.11
C GLY A 405 25.39 -20.23 13.20
N GLN A 406 24.97 -19.16 13.86
CA GLN A 406 24.45 -17.97 13.20
C GLN A 406 25.58 -16.96 13.00
N PHE A 407 25.98 -16.68 11.77
CA PHE A 407 26.93 -15.61 11.47
C PHE A 407 26.29 -14.24 11.67
N LEU A 408 26.98 -13.36 12.40
CA LEU A 408 26.48 -12.03 12.73
C LEU A 408 26.92 -11.03 11.68
N LYS A 409 26.02 -10.08 11.36
CA LYS A 409 26.25 -9.03 10.36
C LYS A 409 26.63 -7.70 11.01
N THR A 410 27.36 -6.87 10.28
CA THR A 410 27.50 -5.44 10.53
C THR A 410 26.24 -4.69 10.12
N ASN A 411 26.14 -3.41 10.44
CA ASN A 411 25.03 -2.55 9.95
C ASN A 411 25.02 -2.40 8.41
N ALA A 412 26.15 -2.60 7.75
CA ALA A 412 26.26 -2.60 6.29
C ALA A 412 25.84 -3.95 5.64
N GLY A 413 25.58 -4.98 6.45
CA GLY A 413 25.18 -6.30 5.97
C GLY A 413 26.31 -7.31 5.81
N ASP A 414 27.58 -6.90 5.96
CA ASP A 414 28.75 -7.76 5.85
C ASP A 414 28.94 -8.62 7.10
N TRP A 415 29.73 -9.68 6.98
CA TRP A 415 30.08 -10.49 8.13
C TRP A 415 30.98 -9.71 9.11
N ASN A 416 30.60 -9.70 10.39
CA ASN A 416 31.38 -9.02 11.44
C ASN A 416 32.43 -9.91 12.10
N HIS A 417 32.83 -10.99 11.46
CA HIS A 417 33.79 -12.01 11.92
C HIS A 417 33.37 -12.70 13.24
N LYS A 418 32.08 -12.84 13.45
CA LYS A 418 31.49 -13.48 14.62
C LYS A 418 30.42 -14.47 14.24
N GLU A 419 30.39 -15.57 15.03
CA GLU A 419 29.36 -16.60 14.91
C GLU A 419 28.75 -16.89 16.27
N ARG A 420 27.43 -16.85 16.37
CA ARG A 420 26.69 -17.17 17.59
C ARG A 420 26.22 -18.62 17.54
N PHE A 421 26.38 -19.32 18.66
CA PHE A 421 25.83 -20.67 18.84
C PHE A 421 25.13 -20.81 20.18
N THR A 422 24.28 -21.86 20.29
CA THR A 422 23.63 -22.24 21.56
C THR A 422 23.95 -23.70 21.84
N HIS A 423 24.46 -23.96 23.01
CA HIS A 423 24.78 -25.30 23.53
C HIS A 423 23.55 -25.88 24.25
N THR A 424 23.50 -27.21 24.41
CA THR A 424 22.43 -27.89 25.12
C THR A 424 22.44 -27.60 26.65
N GLU A 425 23.61 -27.41 27.21
CA GLU A 425 23.82 -27.16 28.62
C GLU A 425 24.47 -25.79 28.85
N THR A 426 24.55 -25.34 30.12
CA THR A 426 25.25 -24.12 30.50
C THR A 426 26.74 -24.23 30.15
N ILE A 427 27.26 -23.25 29.41
CA ILE A 427 28.67 -23.17 29.03
C ILE A 427 29.45 -22.20 29.88
N GLY A 428 28.81 -21.43 30.76
CA GLY A 428 29.47 -20.45 31.58
C GLY A 428 28.53 -19.34 32.07
N ILE A 429 29.13 -18.22 32.43
CA ILE A 429 28.43 -17.04 32.96
C ILE A 429 28.58 -15.88 31.99
N TYR A 430 27.48 -15.34 31.50
CA TYR A 430 27.47 -14.04 30.83
C TYR A 430 27.49 -12.91 31.85
N ARG A 431 28.34 -11.92 31.67
CA ARG A 431 28.38 -10.72 32.51
C ARG A 431 28.10 -9.47 31.67
N SER A 432 27.10 -8.69 32.08
CA SER A 432 26.73 -7.46 31.41
C SER A 432 27.76 -6.36 31.65
N LYS A 433 28.31 -5.79 30.60
CA LYS A 433 29.26 -4.67 30.67
C LYS A 433 28.66 -3.39 31.27
N TYR A 434 27.35 -3.22 31.19
CA TYR A 434 26.65 -2.00 31.61
C TYR A 434 26.12 -2.07 33.03
N THR A 435 25.70 -3.25 33.47
CA THR A 435 25.02 -3.42 34.77
C THR A 435 25.78 -4.33 35.74
N GLY A 436 26.87 -4.97 35.31
CA GLY A 436 27.60 -5.98 36.07
C GLY A 436 26.78 -7.27 36.35
N LYS A 437 25.52 -7.34 35.92
CA LYS A 437 24.63 -8.49 36.19
C LYS A 437 25.20 -9.76 35.58
N GLU A 438 25.26 -10.80 36.35
CA GLU A 438 25.68 -12.14 35.94
C GLU A 438 24.49 -13.03 35.68
N VAL A 439 24.56 -13.81 34.59
CA VAL A 439 23.53 -14.76 34.18
C VAL A 439 24.19 -16.03 33.65
N PRO A 440 23.83 -17.24 34.15
CA PRO A 440 24.24 -18.48 33.50
C PRO A 440 23.80 -18.48 32.04
N THR A 441 24.68 -18.97 31.16
CA THR A 441 24.38 -18.95 29.72
C THR A 441 24.81 -20.23 29.04
N ASN A 442 24.00 -20.69 28.11
CA ASN A 442 24.29 -21.73 27.14
C ASN A 442 24.64 -21.17 25.76
N THR A 443 24.71 -19.85 25.62
CA THR A 443 24.98 -19.15 24.37
C THR A 443 26.41 -18.62 24.35
N GLY A 444 27.12 -18.91 23.25
CA GLY A 444 28.47 -18.42 23.01
C GLY A 444 28.59 -17.65 21.70
N ILE A 445 29.63 -16.83 21.59
CA ILE A 445 30.05 -16.19 20.33
C ILE A 445 31.47 -16.57 20.04
N ILE A 446 31.70 -17.18 18.86
CA ILE A 446 33.04 -17.40 18.31
C ILE A 446 33.46 -16.12 17.61
N HIS A 447 34.57 -15.54 17.99
CA HIS A 447 35.22 -14.42 17.33
C HIS A 447 36.36 -14.95 16.46
N TYR A 448 36.34 -14.61 15.18
CA TYR A 448 37.35 -15.05 14.21
C TYR A 448 38.30 -13.94 13.83
N SER A 449 39.56 -14.28 13.62
CA SER A 449 40.60 -13.38 13.11
C SER A 449 41.46 -14.13 12.08
N LYS A 450 41.68 -13.56 10.90
CA LYS A 450 42.46 -14.19 9.82
C LYS A 450 43.86 -14.61 10.28
N ARG A 451 44.51 -13.80 11.10
CA ARG A 451 45.92 -14.03 11.51
C ARG A 451 46.06 -14.61 12.91
N LYS A 452 45.18 -14.21 13.85
CA LYS A 452 45.33 -14.53 15.28
C LYS A 452 44.52 -15.75 15.71
N GLY A 453 43.71 -16.30 14.84
CA GLY A 453 42.83 -17.42 15.15
C GLY A 453 41.52 -17.01 15.85
N TRP A 454 40.93 -17.91 16.59
CA TRP A 454 39.60 -17.72 17.18
C TRP A 454 39.64 -17.71 18.72
N HIS A 455 38.60 -17.16 19.34
CA HIS A 455 38.30 -17.35 20.76
C HIS A 455 36.80 -17.29 21.01
N ILE A 456 36.31 -17.88 22.08
CA ILE A 456 34.89 -17.97 22.43
C ILE A 456 34.61 -17.11 23.67
N VAL A 457 33.51 -16.36 23.57
CA VAL A 457 33.02 -15.47 24.62
C VAL A 457 31.60 -15.92 25.01
N PRO A 458 31.30 -16.12 26.31
CA PRO A 458 29.95 -16.32 26.79
C PRO A 458 29.07 -15.12 26.42
N ALA A 459 27.91 -15.38 25.84
CA ALA A 459 27.00 -14.35 25.36
C ALA A 459 25.67 -14.35 26.13
N ARG A 460 24.92 -13.24 26.01
CA ARG A 460 23.60 -13.14 26.64
C ARG A 460 22.66 -14.24 26.12
N PRO A 461 21.99 -14.98 27.02
CA PRO A 461 21.01 -15.98 26.62
C PRO A 461 19.93 -15.40 25.69
N GLN A 462 19.53 -16.13 24.67
CA GLN A 462 18.39 -15.74 23.82
C GLN A 462 17.08 -15.92 24.59
N LYS A 463 16.17 -14.96 24.49
CA LYS A 463 14.80 -15.11 25.02
C LYS A 463 14.12 -16.26 24.28
N GLY A 464 13.82 -17.34 24.97
CA GLY A 464 13.14 -18.52 24.43
C GLY A 464 13.92 -19.83 24.40
N ALA A 465 15.19 -19.86 24.87
CA ALA A 465 16.00 -21.09 24.95
C ALA A 465 15.98 -21.75 26.36
N ALA A 466 14.93 -21.48 27.13
CA ALA A 466 14.70 -22.18 28.39
C ALA A 466 13.43 -23.04 28.24
N LYS A 467 13.61 -24.29 27.80
CA LYS A 467 12.85 -25.49 28.19
C LYS A 467 13.75 -26.69 28.09
#